data_f5959daa933972d9c4abecb53e7694e0
#
_entry.id   f5959daa933972d9c4abecb53e7694e0
#
_cell.length_a   1.000
_cell.length_b   1.000
_cell.length_c   1.000
_cell.angle_alpha   90.00
_cell.angle_beta   90.00
_cell.angle_gamma   90.00
#
_symmetry.space_group_name_H-M   'P 1'
#
loop_
_entity.id
_entity.type
_entity.pdbx_description
1 polymer ?
#
loop_
_entity_poly.entity_id
_entity_poly.type
_entity_poly.pdbx_seq_one_letter_code
_entity_poly.pdbx_strand_id
1 'polypeptide(L)'
;MIAGLNVLVAILRLIAISQTKPSRPRLHKRIEFPKYSVLVPILNEANMVPRLMNRLEKLDYPADKLEILLICEEFDAMTIRAVRMNLRPPFRLIITPKGTPQTKPRALNFALSFSNGDFITVYDAEDKPHPEQLKTALAAFNQNPDWAALQAPLDYYNSEVNWLTRQFSLEYAALFHVWVPFLAKLGAPFPLGGTSNHIRRNALESCGGWDAHNVTEDADLSFRLSARGLKIGFIDCPTEEEAVCNLIDWHKQRSRWMKGFMQTWLVHMHRPLRPLNVYGSIRFLTLQLTLGYTLLCATLFCLSVIAGGLYVSMHYFNGFTLPFSVLHFIALSLSLVVAVLMGIVGVARAGKPHLAIFGILMPLYWILLFWPIVKAFVEIWRRPFHWHKTPHGICVPSKQSEHSFANAPAE
;
A
#
# COMPACT_ATOMS: atom_id res chain seq x y z
N MET A 1 25.21 -7.04 -15.01
CA MET A 1 24.07 -7.58 -14.21
C MET A 1 23.09 -6.47 -13.80
N ILE A 2 23.47 -5.45 -13.02
CA ILE A 2 22.56 -4.38 -12.55
C ILE A 2 21.95 -3.60 -13.71
N ALA A 3 22.72 -3.21 -14.75
CA ALA A 3 22.22 -2.53 -15.93
C ALA A 3 21.15 -3.36 -16.66
N GLY A 4 21.36 -4.68 -16.82
CA GLY A 4 20.37 -5.56 -17.43
C GLY A 4 19.08 -5.65 -16.61
N LEU A 5 19.16 -5.67 -15.28
CA LEU A 5 17.98 -5.66 -14.42
C LEU A 5 17.21 -4.34 -14.52
N ASN A 6 17.90 -3.20 -14.56
CA ASN A 6 17.28 -1.89 -14.76
C ASN A 6 16.53 -1.81 -16.10
N VAL A 7 17.14 -2.31 -17.18
CA VAL A 7 16.50 -2.36 -18.50
C VAL A 7 15.27 -3.27 -18.48
N LEU A 8 15.37 -4.46 -17.90
CA LEU A 8 14.24 -5.39 -17.76
C LEU A 8 13.06 -4.73 -17.02
N VAL A 9 13.33 -4.09 -15.89
CA VAL A 9 12.27 -3.41 -15.12
C VAL A 9 11.70 -2.23 -15.89
N ALA A 10 12.52 -1.47 -16.61
CA ALA A 10 12.04 -0.38 -17.49
C ALA A 10 11.09 -0.93 -18.57
N ILE A 11 11.42 -2.05 -19.21
CA ILE A 11 10.56 -2.71 -20.20
C ILE A 11 9.23 -3.15 -19.57
N LEU A 12 9.27 -3.82 -18.40
CA LEU A 12 8.04 -4.24 -17.71
C LEU A 12 7.16 -3.05 -17.32
N ARG A 13 7.74 -1.93 -16.89
CA ARG A 13 7.02 -0.70 -16.59
C ARG A 13 6.40 -0.07 -17.85
N LEU A 14 7.08 -0.07 -18.98
CA LEU A 14 6.53 0.39 -20.25
C LEU A 14 5.35 -0.47 -20.69
N ILE A 15 5.44 -1.80 -20.53
CA ILE A 15 4.33 -2.71 -20.77
C ILE A 15 3.17 -2.40 -19.83
N ALA A 16 3.43 -2.13 -18.56
CA ALA A 16 2.39 -1.75 -17.59
C ALA A 16 1.70 -0.42 -17.98
N ILE A 17 2.48 0.57 -18.43
CA ILE A 17 1.96 1.86 -18.92
C ILE A 17 1.05 1.66 -20.14
N SER A 18 1.39 0.76 -21.05
CA SER A 18 0.61 0.50 -22.27
C SER A 18 -0.70 -0.26 -22.02
N GLN A 19 -0.89 -0.87 -20.83
CA GLN A 19 -2.15 -1.56 -20.51
C GLN A 19 -3.29 -0.57 -20.32
N THR A 20 -4.49 -0.98 -20.70
CA THR A 20 -5.72 -0.22 -20.41
C THR A 20 -6.04 -0.25 -18.90
N LYS A 21 -6.67 0.81 -18.40
CA LYS A 21 -7.21 0.83 -17.04
C LYS A 21 -8.20 -0.33 -16.86
N PRO A 22 -8.16 -1.07 -15.73
CA PRO A 22 -9.15 -2.10 -15.45
C PRO A 22 -10.57 -1.51 -15.41
N SER A 23 -11.54 -2.25 -15.94
CA SER A 23 -12.95 -1.88 -15.81
C SER A 23 -13.45 -2.24 -14.40
N ARG A 24 -14.37 -1.45 -13.86
CA ARG A 24 -15.06 -1.79 -12.61
C ARG A 24 -15.99 -2.99 -12.85
N PRO A 25 -15.80 -4.10 -12.12
CA PRO A 25 -16.76 -5.20 -12.17
C PRO A 25 -18.11 -4.74 -11.61
N ARG A 26 -19.20 -5.16 -12.26
CA ARG A 26 -20.56 -4.85 -11.82
C ARG A 26 -21.25 -6.11 -11.30
N LEU A 27 -22.03 -5.98 -10.24
CA LEU A 27 -22.87 -7.07 -9.74
C LEU A 27 -23.98 -7.39 -10.73
N HIS A 28 -24.25 -8.66 -10.96
CA HIS A 28 -25.46 -9.10 -11.64
C HIS A 28 -26.67 -8.90 -10.72
N LYS A 29 -27.84 -8.59 -11.30
CA LYS A 29 -29.07 -8.20 -10.57
C LYS A 29 -29.64 -9.24 -9.58
N ARG A 30 -29.12 -10.49 -9.54
CA ARG A 30 -29.60 -11.58 -8.68
C ARG A 30 -28.42 -12.21 -7.91
N ILE A 31 -27.79 -11.44 -7.01
CA ILE A 31 -26.75 -11.96 -6.14
C ILE A 31 -27.24 -11.93 -4.70
N GLU A 32 -27.13 -13.03 -4.02
CA GLU A 32 -27.23 -13.08 -2.57
C GLU A 32 -25.99 -12.38 -1.97
N PHE A 33 -26.24 -11.40 -1.09
CA PHE A 33 -25.17 -10.70 -0.42
C PHE A 33 -24.64 -11.53 0.75
N PRO A 34 -23.37 -11.98 0.74
CA PRO A 34 -22.74 -12.63 1.87
C PRO A 34 -22.51 -11.64 3.01
N LYS A 35 -22.21 -12.14 4.20
CA LYS A 35 -21.80 -11.28 5.31
C LYS A 35 -20.42 -10.67 5.06
N TYR A 36 -20.28 -9.38 5.37
CA TYR A 36 -19.03 -8.63 5.22
C TYR A 36 -18.62 -8.03 6.57
N SER A 37 -17.38 -8.29 7.01
CA SER A 37 -16.80 -7.68 8.20
C SER A 37 -15.76 -6.65 7.80
N VAL A 38 -15.95 -5.43 8.27
CA VAL A 38 -15.01 -4.31 8.14
C VAL A 38 -14.26 -4.18 9.47
N LEU A 39 -12.94 -4.37 9.45
CA LEU A 39 -12.06 -4.24 10.60
C LEU A 39 -11.37 -2.89 10.59
N VAL A 40 -11.51 -2.11 11.65
CA VAL A 40 -10.98 -0.74 11.73
C VAL A 40 -10.17 -0.56 13.01
N PRO A 41 -8.85 -0.80 12.97
CA PRO A 41 -7.97 -0.58 14.11
C PRO A 41 -7.75 0.93 14.32
N ILE A 42 -8.03 1.40 15.54
CA ILE A 42 -7.93 2.80 15.93
C ILE A 42 -7.04 2.90 17.17
N LEU A 43 -5.96 3.67 17.09
CA LEU A 43 -5.03 3.87 18.20
C LEU A 43 -4.66 5.34 18.34
N ASN A 44 -4.91 5.95 19.50
CA ASN A 44 -4.64 7.37 19.79
C ASN A 44 -5.21 8.35 18.74
N GLU A 45 -6.45 8.09 18.27
CA GLU A 45 -7.11 8.85 17.19
C GLU A 45 -8.56 9.20 17.55
N ALA A 46 -8.80 9.52 18.82
CA ALA A 46 -10.14 9.90 19.31
C ALA A 46 -10.81 11.01 18.48
N ASN A 47 -10.02 11.95 17.96
CA ASN A 47 -10.46 13.05 17.10
C ASN A 47 -10.96 12.61 15.72
N MET A 48 -10.50 11.45 15.23
CA MET A 48 -10.89 10.93 13.91
C MET A 48 -12.20 10.15 13.96
N VAL A 49 -12.60 9.62 15.13
CA VAL A 49 -13.74 8.71 15.29
C VAL A 49 -15.04 9.21 14.66
N PRO A 50 -15.52 10.44 14.89
CA PRO A 50 -16.79 10.90 14.31
C PRO A 50 -16.73 10.96 12.77
N ARG A 51 -15.60 11.47 12.24
CA ARG A 51 -15.39 11.61 10.79
C ARG A 51 -15.30 10.24 10.11
N LEU A 52 -14.56 9.32 10.71
CA LEU A 52 -14.42 7.95 10.25
C LEU A 52 -15.78 7.24 10.18
N MET A 53 -16.55 7.25 11.27
CA MET A 53 -17.85 6.60 11.31
C MET A 53 -18.80 7.17 10.25
N ASN A 54 -18.85 8.49 10.09
CA ASN A 54 -19.66 9.13 9.05
C ASN A 54 -19.22 8.77 7.61
N ARG A 55 -17.96 8.46 7.39
CA ARG A 55 -17.45 7.98 6.10
C ARG A 55 -17.83 6.51 5.84
N LEU A 56 -17.70 5.67 6.86
CA LEU A 56 -18.00 4.24 6.75
C LEU A 56 -19.51 3.96 6.66
N GLU A 57 -20.36 4.81 7.21
CA GLU A 57 -21.83 4.74 7.01
C GLU A 57 -22.27 4.93 5.57
N LYS A 58 -21.42 5.54 4.73
CA LYS A 58 -21.71 5.73 3.30
C LYS A 58 -21.43 4.48 2.47
N LEU A 59 -20.87 3.42 3.08
CA LEU A 59 -20.66 2.15 2.37
C LEU A 59 -22.00 1.55 1.94
N ASP A 60 -22.17 1.36 0.65
CA ASP A 60 -23.39 0.81 0.05
C ASP A 60 -23.36 -0.73 0.11
N TYR A 61 -23.88 -1.27 1.22
CA TYR A 61 -24.03 -2.70 1.44
C TYR A 61 -25.27 -2.96 2.32
N PRO A 62 -26.00 -4.09 2.17
CA PRO A 62 -27.17 -4.39 3.00
C PRO A 62 -26.81 -4.36 4.50
N ALA A 63 -27.57 -3.62 5.29
CA ALA A 63 -27.25 -3.36 6.70
C ALA A 63 -27.26 -4.62 7.57
N ASP A 64 -28.09 -5.61 7.25
CA ASP A 64 -28.16 -6.91 7.92
C ASP A 64 -26.99 -7.84 7.55
N LYS A 65 -26.24 -7.49 6.52
CA LYS A 65 -25.07 -8.24 6.01
C LYS A 65 -23.73 -7.54 6.26
N LEU A 66 -23.73 -6.35 6.87
CA LEU A 66 -22.55 -5.55 7.15
C LEU A 66 -22.33 -5.42 8.65
N GLU A 67 -21.13 -5.76 9.12
CA GLU A 67 -20.66 -5.40 10.46
C GLU A 67 -19.35 -4.61 10.37
N ILE A 68 -19.24 -3.57 11.20
CA ILE A 68 -18.04 -2.72 11.27
C ILE A 68 -17.50 -2.79 12.69
N LEU A 69 -16.30 -3.38 12.83
CA LEU A 69 -15.62 -3.58 14.11
C LEU A 69 -14.60 -2.48 14.32
N LEU A 70 -14.89 -1.54 15.24
CA LEU A 70 -13.97 -0.50 15.68
C LEU A 70 -13.07 -1.09 16.77
N ILE A 71 -11.79 -1.27 16.48
CA ILE A 71 -10.85 -2.02 17.31
C ILE A 71 -9.96 -1.04 18.05
N CYS A 72 -10.09 -0.97 19.36
CA CYS A 72 -9.31 -0.09 20.22
C CYS A 72 -8.43 -0.91 21.18
N GLU A 73 -7.25 -0.40 21.50
CA GLU A 73 -6.40 -1.00 22.54
C GLU A 73 -6.90 -0.60 23.93
N GLU A 74 -6.90 -1.55 24.89
CA GLU A 74 -7.45 -1.38 26.26
C GLU A 74 -6.89 -0.15 26.98
N PHE A 75 -5.63 0.20 26.73
CA PHE A 75 -4.98 1.36 27.38
C PHE A 75 -5.34 2.70 26.74
N ASP A 76 -6.01 2.74 25.56
CA ASP A 76 -6.40 3.96 24.86
C ASP A 76 -7.81 4.43 25.29
N ALA A 77 -7.91 4.86 26.54
CA ALA A 77 -9.17 5.29 27.14
C ALA A 77 -9.86 6.44 26.37
N MET A 78 -9.07 7.34 25.74
CA MET A 78 -9.61 8.50 25.01
C MET A 78 -10.31 8.04 23.73
N THR A 79 -9.70 7.16 22.95
CA THR A 79 -10.30 6.62 21.73
C THR A 79 -11.50 5.73 22.05
N ILE A 80 -11.42 4.88 23.10
CA ILE A 80 -12.55 4.07 23.57
C ILE A 80 -13.73 4.94 23.94
N ARG A 81 -13.49 6.02 24.69
CA ARG A 81 -14.55 6.98 25.07
C ARG A 81 -15.18 7.63 23.84
N ALA A 82 -14.37 8.11 22.89
CA ALA A 82 -14.87 8.69 21.65
C ALA A 82 -15.74 7.72 20.85
N VAL A 83 -15.32 6.46 20.74
CA VAL A 83 -16.12 5.41 20.06
C VAL A 83 -17.43 5.16 20.79
N ARG A 84 -17.41 5.00 22.12
CA ARG A 84 -18.63 4.76 22.92
C ARG A 84 -19.66 5.88 22.79
N MET A 85 -19.21 7.13 22.76
CA MET A 85 -20.09 8.29 22.61
C MET A 85 -20.75 8.40 21.21
N ASN A 86 -20.17 7.76 20.20
CA ASN A 86 -20.67 7.78 18.83
C ASN A 86 -21.24 6.41 18.38
N LEU A 87 -21.25 5.39 19.27
CA LEU A 87 -21.57 4.02 18.92
C LEU A 87 -23.04 3.87 18.49
N ARG A 88 -23.25 3.31 17.32
CA ARG A 88 -24.55 3.02 16.71
C ARG A 88 -24.44 1.89 15.69
N PRO A 89 -25.49 1.17 15.35
CA PRO A 89 -25.44 0.19 14.28
C PRO A 89 -24.98 0.83 12.93
N PRO A 90 -24.20 0.14 12.08
CA PRO A 90 -23.72 -1.25 12.21
C PRO A 90 -22.36 -1.39 12.96
N PHE A 91 -21.93 -0.37 13.73
CA PHE A 91 -20.65 -0.37 14.42
C PHE A 91 -20.67 -1.19 15.71
N ARG A 92 -19.59 -1.90 15.94
CA ARG A 92 -19.31 -2.63 17.20
C ARG A 92 -17.94 -2.25 17.71
N LEU A 93 -17.83 -2.00 19.01
CA LEU A 93 -16.55 -1.74 19.66
C LEU A 93 -15.92 -3.07 20.11
N ILE A 94 -14.68 -3.30 19.69
CA ILE A 94 -13.82 -4.40 20.17
C ILE A 94 -12.65 -3.78 20.92
N ILE A 95 -12.48 -4.19 22.18
CA ILE A 95 -11.35 -3.73 23.01
C ILE A 95 -10.33 -4.86 23.07
N THR A 96 -9.17 -4.62 22.44
CA THR A 96 -8.06 -5.56 22.42
C THR A 96 -7.32 -5.50 23.76
N PRO A 97 -7.17 -6.62 24.48
CA PRO A 97 -6.47 -6.63 25.75
C PRO A 97 -4.99 -6.35 25.56
N LYS A 98 -4.35 -5.81 26.61
CA LYS A 98 -2.90 -5.59 26.63
C LYS A 98 -2.14 -6.89 26.34
N GLY A 99 -1.10 -6.81 25.50
CA GLY A 99 -0.31 -7.99 25.12
C GLY A 99 0.89 -7.62 24.25
N THR A 100 1.75 -8.62 24.00
CA THR A 100 2.99 -8.47 23.23
C THR A 100 2.99 -9.42 22.03
N PRO A 101 3.39 -8.94 20.84
CA PRO A 101 3.74 -7.58 20.48
C PRO A 101 2.51 -6.67 20.41
N GLN A 102 2.66 -5.38 20.70
CA GLN A 102 1.58 -4.41 20.58
C GLN A 102 1.57 -3.79 19.20
N THR A 103 0.83 -4.41 18.29
CA THR A 103 0.85 -4.10 16.85
C THR A 103 -0.55 -4.16 16.26
N LYS A 104 -0.75 -3.43 15.14
CA LYS A 104 -2.00 -3.46 14.36
C LYS A 104 -2.43 -4.90 13.99
N PRO A 105 -1.56 -5.77 13.44
CA PRO A 105 -1.95 -7.13 13.07
C PRO A 105 -2.39 -7.99 14.27
N ARG A 106 -1.83 -7.80 15.47
CA ARG A 106 -2.32 -8.48 16.67
C ARG A 106 -3.77 -8.07 16.98
N ALA A 107 -4.06 -6.79 16.92
CA ALA A 107 -5.41 -6.28 17.17
C ALA A 107 -6.40 -6.77 16.10
N LEU A 108 -5.98 -6.81 14.82
CA LEU A 108 -6.78 -7.38 13.73
C LEU A 108 -7.08 -8.88 13.95
N ASN A 109 -6.08 -9.69 14.33
CA ASN A 109 -6.28 -11.11 14.62
C ASN A 109 -7.21 -11.32 15.82
N PHE A 110 -7.10 -10.51 16.85
CA PHE A 110 -8.03 -10.55 17.98
C PHE A 110 -9.46 -10.25 17.54
N ALA A 111 -9.65 -9.17 16.77
CA ALA A 111 -10.99 -8.80 16.30
C ALA A 111 -11.57 -9.79 15.29
N LEU A 112 -10.73 -10.48 14.51
CA LEU A 112 -11.16 -11.51 13.56
C LEU A 112 -11.97 -12.62 14.25
N SER A 113 -11.63 -12.99 15.48
CA SER A 113 -12.37 -14.00 16.25
C SER A 113 -13.78 -13.58 16.68
N PHE A 114 -14.08 -12.29 16.63
CA PHE A 114 -15.39 -11.70 16.93
C PHE A 114 -16.19 -11.31 15.67
N SER A 115 -15.61 -11.49 14.51
CA SER A 115 -16.24 -11.16 13.22
C SER A 115 -16.94 -12.38 12.63
N ASN A 116 -18.00 -12.15 11.84
CA ASN A 116 -18.84 -13.20 11.25
C ASN A 116 -18.94 -13.13 9.72
N GLY A 117 -18.22 -12.21 9.08
CA GLY A 117 -18.27 -12.02 7.63
C GLY A 117 -17.57 -13.14 6.86
N ASP A 118 -18.12 -13.51 5.72
CA ASP A 118 -17.48 -14.41 4.75
C ASP A 118 -16.31 -13.71 4.03
N PHE A 119 -16.40 -12.38 3.97
CA PHE A 119 -15.36 -11.50 3.46
C PHE A 119 -14.93 -10.51 4.53
N ILE A 120 -13.63 -10.25 4.58
CA ILE A 120 -13.00 -9.34 5.53
C ILE A 120 -12.36 -8.19 4.75
N THR A 121 -12.51 -6.97 5.21
CA THR A 121 -11.71 -5.83 4.74
C THR A 121 -11.16 -5.03 5.91
N VAL A 122 -10.05 -4.35 5.70
CA VAL A 122 -9.43 -3.47 6.69
C VAL A 122 -9.50 -2.04 6.18
N TYR A 123 -9.89 -1.09 7.04
CA TYR A 123 -9.73 0.34 6.80
C TYR A 123 -8.99 0.99 7.97
N ASP A 124 -8.18 1.99 7.67
CA ASP A 124 -7.49 2.80 8.67
C ASP A 124 -8.38 4.00 9.10
N ALA A 125 -8.01 4.66 10.20
CA ALA A 125 -8.86 5.71 10.79
C ALA A 125 -9.04 6.96 9.91
N GLU A 126 -8.11 7.21 9.00
CA GLU A 126 -8.13 8.33 8.04
C GLU A 126 -8.83 8.01 6.72
N ASP A 127 -9.22 6.75 6.50
CA ASP A 127 -9.74 6.30 5.23
C ASP A 127 -11.09 6.89 4.85
N LYS A 128 -11.25 7.06 3.54
CA LYS A 128 -12.50 7.43 2.89
C LYS A 128 -12.71 6.47 1.70
N PRO A 129 -13.21 5.27 1.95
CA PRO A 129 -13.49 4.30 0.88
C PRO A 129 -14.62 4.79 -0.02
N HIS A 130 -14.56 4.40 -1.30
CA HIS A 130 -15.66 4.65 -2.22
C HIS A 130 -16.91 3.88 -1.74
N PRO A 131 -18.11 4.49 -1.76
CA PRO A 131 -19.32 3.83 -1.27
C PRO A 131 -19.58 2.45 -1.86
N GLU A 132 -19.36 2.26 -3.15
CA GLU A 132 -19.58 0.98 -3.85
C GLU A 132 -18.44 -0.04 -3.71
N GLN A 133 -17.44 0.22 -2.89
CA GLN A 133 -16.22 -0.61 -2.88
C GLN A 133 -16.50 -2.05 -2.47
N LEU A 134 -17.36 -2.29 -1.46
CA LEU A 134 -17.73 -3.65 -1.02
C LEU A 134 -18.48 -4.42 -2.11
N LYS A 135 -19.41 -3.77 -2.81
CA LYS A 135 -20.16 -4.36 -3.94
C LYS A 135 -19.23 -4.66 -5.11
N THR A 136 -18.30 -3.76 -5.41
CA THR A 136 -17.30 -3.95 -6.47
C THR A 136 -16.37 -5.12 -6.15
N ALA A 137 -15.94 -5.24 -4.89
CA ALA A 137 -15.14 -6.38 -4.44
C ALA A 137 -15.88 -7.71 -4.55
N LEU A 138 -17.15 -7.74 -4.11
CA LEU A 138 -18.01 -8.92 -4.25
C LEU A 138 -18.19 -9.32 -5.72
N ALA A 139 -18.41 -8.34 -6.61
CA ALA A 139 -18.53 -8.60 -8.05
C ALA A 139 -17.26 -9.22 -8.62
N ALA A 140 -16.08 -8.70 -8.22
CA ALA A 140 -14.78 -9.22 -8.64
C ALA A 140 -14.55 -10.66 -8.13
N PHE A 141 -14.87 -10.95 -6.88
CA PHE A 141 -14.78 -12.30 -6.32
C PHE A 141 -15.71 -13.30 -7.03
N ASN A 142 -16.90 -12.87 -7.43
CA ASN A 142 -17.84 -13.74 -8.14
C ASN A 142 -17.39 -14.04 -9.57
N GLN A 143 -16.78 -13.05 -10.24
CA GLN A 143 -16.19 -13.24 -11.58
C GLN A 143 -14.92 -14.07 -11.55
N ASN A 144 -14.21 -14.09 -10.41
CA ASN A 144 -12.93 -14.78 -10.24
C ASN A 144 -12.95 -15.60 -8.94
N PRO A 145 -13.57 -16.79 -8.93
CA PRO A 145 -13.71 -17.60 -7.71
C PRO A 145 -12.38 -18.06 -7.10
N ASP A 146 -11.30 -18.09 -7.87
CA ASP A 146 -9.94 -18.46 -7.48
C ASP A 146 -9.16 -17.29 -6.82
N TRP A 147 -9.73 -16.08 -6.81
CA TRP A 147 -9.13 -14.96 -6.09
C TRP A 147 -9.40 -15.05 -4.60
N ALA A 148 -8.34 -15.05 -3.81
CA ALA A 148 -8.39 -15.12 -2.34
C ALA A 148 -8.45 -13.74 -1.70
N ALA A 149 -7.81 -12.76 -2.34
CA ALA A 149 -7.76 -11.38 -1.87
C ALA A 149 -7.83 -10.42 -3.06
N LEU A 150 -8.23 -9.18 -2.76
CA LEU A 150 -8.28 -8.06 -3.70
C LEU A 150 -7.64 -6.84 -3.05
N GLN A 151 -6.99 -6.01 -3.86
CA GLN A 151 -6.55 -4.68 -3.47
C GLN A 151 -7.33 -3.62 -4.22
N ALA A 152 -7.86 -2.63 -3.52
CA ALA A 152 -8.37 -1.40 -4.10
C ALA A 152 -7.25 -0.34 -4.18
N PRO A 153 -7.30 0.61 -5.13
CA PRO A 153 -6.34 1.69 -5.19
C PRO A 153 -6.37 2.54 -3.93
N LEU A 154 -5.19 2.99 -3.51
CA LEU A 154 -5.04 3.98 -2.45
C LEU A 154 -4.64 5.31 -3.07
N ASP A 155 -5.41 6.34 -2.80
CA ASP A 155 -5.22 7.70 -3.30
C ASP A 155 -5.19 8.70 -2.15
N TYR A 156 -4.70 9.91 -2.37
CA TYR A 156 -4.61 10.94 -1.33
C TYR A 156 -5.58 12.09 -1.58
N TYR A 157 -6.47 12.38 -0.59
CA TYR A 157 -7.39 13.52 -0.69
C TYR A 157 -6.70 14.88 -0.46
N ASN A 158 -5.52 14.90 0.18
CA ASN A 158 -4.74 16.09 0.48
C ASN A 158 -3.51 16.26 -0.44
N SER A 159 -3.56 15.72 -1.65
CA SER A 159 -2.45 15.70 -2.61
C SER A 159 -1.88 17.09 -2.94
N GLU A 160 -2.64 18.18 -2.76
CA GLU A 160 -2.26 19.53 -3.14
C GLU A 160 -1.69 20.38 -2.00
N VAL A 161 -1.61 19.86 -0.79
CA VAL A 161 -1.19 20.64 0.41
C VAL A 161 0.22 21.19 0.26
N ASN A 162 1.17 20.37 -0.23
CA ASN A 162 2.54 20.82 -0.46
C ASN A 162 3.29 19.95 -1.49
N TRP A 163 4.56 20.24 -1.70
CA TRP A 163 5.39 19.48 -2.63
C TRP A 163 5.49 17.99 -2.24
N LEU A 164 5.66 17.68 -0.95
CA LEU A 164 5.81 16.31 -0.46
C LEU A 164 4.57 15.47 -0.74
N THR A 165 3.37 16.01 -0.47
CA THR A 165 2.09 15.32 -0.72
C THR A 165 1.84 15.10 -2.22
N ARG A 166 2.27 16.04 -3.09
CA ARG A 166 2.22 15.86 -4.56
C ARG A 166 3.11 14.72 -5.03
N GLN A 167 4.35 14.66 -4.54
CA GLN A 167 5.28 13.58 -4.88
C GLN A 167 4.79 12.23 -4.38
N PHE A 168 4.23 12.19 -3.17
CA PHE A 168 3.65 11.00 -2.60
C PHE A 168 2.44 10.50 -3.43
N SER A 169 1.60 11.42 -3.91
CA SER A 169 0.47 11.09 -4.79
C SER A 169 0.93 10.52 -6.14
N LEU A 170 2.00 11.07 -6.73
CA LEU A 170 2.60 10.54 -7.97
C LEU A 170 3.12 9.11 -7.78
N GLU A 171 3.80 8.85 -6.67
CA GLU A 171 4.33 7.53 -6.35
C GLU A 171 3.22 6.50 -6.14
N TYR A 172 2.18 6.84 -5.36
CA TYR A 172 1.03 5.97 -5.12
C TYR A 172 0.22 5.72 -6.39
N ALA A 173 0.03 6.75 -7.20
CA ALA A 173 -0.65 6.61 -8.48
C ALA A 173 0.13 5.70 -9.44
N ALA A 174 1.47 5.79 -9.49
CA ALA A 174 2.30 4.87 -10.24
C ALA A 174 2.12 3.42 -9.77
N LEU A 175 2.05 3.21 -8.44
CA LEU A 175 1.89 1.90 -7.84
C LEU A 175 0.48 1.34 -8.09
N PHE A 176 -0.56 2.05 -7.65
CA PHE A 176 -1.93 1.52 -7.60
C PHE A 176 -2.72 1.67 -8.91
N HIS A 177 -2.35 2.61 -9.80
CA HIS A 177 -3.05 2.78 -11.09
C HIS A 177 -2.28 2.27 -12.30
N VAL A 178 -1.01 1.81 -12.11
CA VAL A 178 -0.22 1.26 -13.21
C VAL A 178 0.37 -0.10 -12.84
N TRP A 179 1.16 -0.18 -11.77
CA TRP A 179 1.96 -1.37 -11.47
C TRP A 179 1.14 -2.52 -10.89
N VAL A 180 0.36 -2.27 -9.84
CA VAL A 180 -0.48 -3.30 -9.19
C VAL A 180 -1.52 -3.90 -10.15
N PRO A 181 -2.28 -3.11 -10.93
CA PRO A 181 -3.18 -3.67 -11.95
C PRO A 181 -2.49 -4.57 -12.98
N PHE A 182 -1.28 -4.19 -13.40
CA PHE A 182 -0.47 -4.98 -14.33
C PHE A 182 -0.08 -6.33 -13.71
N LEU A 183 0.42 -6.34 -12.47
CA LEU A 183 0.78 -7.57 -11.77
C LEU A 183 -0.44 -8.47 -11.52
N ALA A 184 -1.57 -7.90 -11.11
CA ALA A 184 -2.82 -8.62 -10.93
C ALA A 184 -3.28 -9.31 -12.23
N LYS A 185 -3.18 -8.62 -13.38
CA LYS A 185 -3.50 -9.17 -14.70
C LYS A 185 -2.60 -10.35 -15.08
N LEU A 186 -1.35 -10.32 -14.65
CA LEU A 186 -0.40 -11.43 -14.84
C LEU A 186 -0.64 -12.61 -13.85
N GLY A 187 -1.55 -12.46 -12.88
CA GLY A 187 -1.71 -13.41 -11.78
C GLY A 187 -0.48 -13.50 -10.88
N ALA A 188 0.35 -12.45 -10.89
CA ALA A 188 1.56 -12.35 -10.10
C ALA A 188 1.24 -11.72 -8.73
N PRO A 189 1.83 -12.19 -7.62
CA PRO A 189 1.62 -11.58 -6.32
C PRO A 189 2.24 -10.19 -6.27
N PHE A 190 1.62 -9.32 -5.51
CA PHE A 190 2.14 -7.98 -5.21
C PHE A 190 1.88 -7.67 -3.73
N PRO A 191 2.67 -6.80 -3.09
CA PRO A 191 2.41 -6.39 -1.72
C PRO A 191 1.01 -5.77 -1.61
N LEU A 192 0.17 -6.32 -0.73
CA LEU A 192 -1.09 -5.68 -0.37
C LEU A 192 -0.79 -4.40 0.42
N GLY A 193 -1.65 -3.40 0.32
CA GLY A 193 -1.62 -2.23 1.17
C GLY A 193 -2.24 -2.52 2.54
N GLY A 194 -1.88 -1.74 3.56
CA GLY A 194 -2.36 -1.90 4.94
C GLY A 194 -3.85 -1.66 5.12
N THR A 195 -4.52 -1.18 4.08
CA THR A 195 -5.94 -0.89 4.05
C THR A 195 -6.56 -1.23 2.69
N SER A 196 -7.90 -1.24 2.63
CA SER A 196 -8.66 -1.47 1.38
C SER A 196 -8.29 -2.76 0.66
N ASN A 197 -7.82 -3.73 1.43
CA ASN A 197 -7.67 -5.11 1.01
C ASN A 197 -8.93 -5.89 1.41
N HIS A 198 -9.51 -6.60 0.45
CA HIS A 198 -10.67 -7.46 0.66
C HIS A 198 -10.23 -8.90 0.57
N ILE A 199 -10.57 -9.73 1.55
CA ILE A 199 -10.01 -11.08 1.70
C ILE A 199 -11.14 -12.06 1.98
N ARG A 200 -11.15 -13.23 1.32
CA ARG A 200 -12.01 -14.33 1.72
C ARG A 200 -11.59 -14.83 3.10
N ARG A 201 -12.53 -14.96 4.03
CA ARG A 201 -12.25 -15.43 5.40
C ARG A 201 -11.47 -16.74 5.41
N ASN A 202 -11.92 -17.73 4.68
CA ASN A 202 -11.25 -19.04 4.63
C ASN A 202 -9.80 -18.96 4.13
N ALA A 203 -9.50 -18.06 3.21
CA ALA A 203 -8.14 -17.83 2.73
C ALA A 203 -7.26 -17.18 3.81
N LEU A 204 -7.80 -16.17 4.51
CA LEU A 204 -7.10 -15.51 5.62
C LEU A 204 -6.82 -16.49 6.77
N GLU A 205 -7.82 -17.26 7.19
CA GLU A 205 -7.70 -18.26 8.25
C GLU A 205 -6.72 -19.38 7.85
N SER A 206 -6.74 -19.83 6.59
CA SER A 206 -5.78 -20.82 6.10
C SER A 206 -4.33 -20.35 6.21
N CYS A 207 -4.09 -19.04 6.17
CA CYS A 207 -2.78 -18.44 6.39
C CYS A 207 -2.45 -18.19 7.87
N GLY A 208 -3.38 -18.45 8.80
CA GLY A 208 -3.22 -18.15 10.21
C GLY A 208 -3.37 -16.67 10.55
N GLY A 209 -4.12 -15.90 9.74
CA GLY A 209 -4.31 -14.47 9.91
C GLY A 209 -3.10 -13.62 9.51
N TRP A 210 -2.97 -12.45 10.12
CA TRP A 210 -1.83 -11.54 9.93
C TRP A 210 -0.66 -11.91 10.85
N ASP A 211 0.59 -11.76 10.38
CA ASP A 211 1.76 -11.95 11.25
C ASP A 211 1.89 -10.75 12.21
N ALA A 212 1.67 -11.01 13.49
CA ALA A 212 1.72 -9.99 14.54
C ALA A 212 3.12 -9.35 14.72
N HIS A 213 4.18 -10.01 14.27
CA HIS A 213 5.56 -9.56 14.40
C HIS A 213 6.08 -8.83 13.17
N ASN A 214 5.33 -8.81 12.06
CA ASN A 214 5.70 -8.09 10.86
C ASN A 214 5.12 -6.67 10.86
N VAL A 215 5.95 -5.67 10.55
CA VAL A 215 5.51 -4.25 10.51
C VAL A 215 4.89 -3.84 9.17
N THR A 216 4.87 -4.76 8.19
CA THR A 216 4.10 -4.72 6.94
C THR A 216 3.42 -6.09 6.76
N GLU A 217 2.54 -6.40 7.66
CA GLU A 217 1.78 -7.65 7.76
C GLU A 217 0.92 -7.94 6.52
N ASP A 218 0.51 -6.88 5.86
CA ASP A 218 -0.23 -6.82 4.61
C ASP A 218 0.58 -7.36 3.43
N ALA A 219 1.79 -6.84 3.26
CA ALA A 219 2.72 -7.30 2.23
C ALA A 219 3.10 -8.77 2.45
N ASP A 220 3.37 -9.17 3.69
CA ASP A 220 3.68 -10.55 4.05
C ASP A 220 2.49 -11.49 3.76
N LEU A 221 1.28 -11.10 4.14
CA LEU A 221 0.05 -11.88 3.89
C LEU A 221 -0.11 -12.19 2.40
N SER A 222 0.15 -11.21 1.54
CA SER A 222 0.11 -11.38 0.09
C SER A 222 0.99 -12.56 -0.38
N PHE A 223 2.23 -12.60 0.05
CA PHE A 223 3.16 -13.66 -0.32
C PHE A 223 2.82 -14.99 0.33
N ARG A 224 2.28 -15.01 1.56
CA ARG A 224 1.77 -16.24 2.21
C ARG A 224 0.56 -16.83 1.47
N LEU A 225 -0.38 -16.00 1.01
CA LEU A 225 -1.49 -16.44 0.16
C LEU A 225 -0.96 -17.03 -1.14
N SER A 226 -0.04 -16.33 -1.80
CA SER A 226 0.58 -16.81 -3.04
C SER A 226 1.34 -18.13 -2.86
N ALA A 227 2.02 -18.34 -1.73
CA ALA A 227 2.72 -19.58 -1.40
C ALA A 227 1.77 -20.79 -1.33
N ARG A 228 0.48 -20.55 -1.05
CA ARG A 228 -0.59 -21.57 -1.05
C ARG A 228 -1.25 -21.76 -2.41
N GLY A 229 -0.73 -21.11 -3.45
CA GLY A 229 -1.32 -21.20 -4.80
C GLY A 229 -2.52 -20.28 -5.01
N LEU A 230 -2.89 -19.46 -4.00
CA LEU A 230 -4.01 -18.55 -4.07
C LEU A 230 -3.65 -17.30 -4.86
N LYS A 231 -4.61 -16.74 -5.60
CA LYS A 231 -4.41 -15.55 -6.42
C LYS A 231 -4.91 -14.29 -5.72
N ILE A 232 -4.27 -13.17 -6.06
CA ILE A 232 -4.64 -11.84 -5.58
C ILE A 232 -5.05 -11.01 -6.79
N GLY A 233 -6.23 -10.42 -6.71
CA GLY A 233 -6.77 -9.56 -7.75
C GLY A 233 -6.68 -8.08 -7.39
N PHE A 234 -7.20 -7.26 -8.29
CA PHE A 234 -7.28 -5.81 -8.15
C PHE A 234 -8.67 -5.33 -8.56
N ILE A 235 -9.20 -4.31 -7.87
CA ILE A 235 -10.44 -3.62 -8.23
C ILE A 235 -10.20 -2.12 -8.41
N ASP A 236 -10.78 -1.51 -9.43
CA ASP A 236 -10.69 -0.06 -9.64
C ASP A 236 -11.80 0.69 -8.88
N CYS A 237 -11.69 0.70 -7.56
CA CYS A 237 -12.63 1.38 -6.67
C CYS A 237 -11.86 1.96 -5.47
N PRO A 238 -11.36 3.21 -5.55
CA PRO A 238 -10.33 3.73 -4.67
C PRO A 238 -10.81 4.00 -3.24
N THR A 239 -9.85 4.00 -2.31
CA THR A 239 -9.94 4.64 -1.01
C THR A 239 -9.04 5.87 -1.00
N GLU A 240 -9.55 6.99 -0.54
CA GLU A 240 -8.78 8.19 -0.31
C GLU A 240 -8.26 8.21 1.14
N GLU A 241 -6.96 8.43 1.29
CA GLU A 241 -6.23 8.52 2.56
C GLU A 241 -5.65 9.92 2.78
N GLU A 242 -5.04 10.13 3.95
CA GLU A 242 -4.26 11.34 4.25
C GLU A 242 -2.77 11.11 3.99
N ALA A 243 -2.20 11.80 2.99
CA ALA A 243 -0.76 11.83 2.80
C ALA A 243 -0.08 12.62 3.92
N VAL A 244 1.02 12.10 4.43
CA VAL A 244 1.88 12.83 5.39
C VAL A 244 2.44 14.09 4.75
N CYS A 245 2.25 15.24 5.39
CA CYS A 245 2.63 16.54 4.85
C CYS A 245 3.92 17.13 5.44
N ASN A 246 4.51 16.50 6.44
CA ASN A 246 5.78 16.92 7.02
C ASN A 246 6.87 15.85 6.83
N LEU A 247 8.11 16.30 6.69
CA LEU A 247 9.24 15.44 6.37
C LEU A 247 9.60 14.47 7.50
N ILE A 248 9.40 14.87 8.75
CA ILE A 248 9.76 14.05 9.93
C ILE A 248 8.89 12.81 9.99
N ASP A 249 7.58 12.96 9.86
CA ASP A 249 6.64 11.84 9.92
C ASP A 249 6.70 11.00 8.64
N TRP A 250 6.97 11.62 7.48
CA TRP A 250 7.27 10.93 6.25
C TRP A 250 8.50 10.01 6.42
N HIS A 251 9.60 10.50 7.02
CA HIS A 251 10.78 9.66 7.30
C HIS A 251 10.47 8.48 8.22
N LYS A 252 9.66 8.69 9.28
CA LYS A 252 9.24 7.61 10.18
C LYS A 252 8.43 6.56 9.44
N GLN A 253 7.44 6.99 8.64
CA GLN A 253 6.58 6.11 7.85
C GLN A 253 7.39 5.31 6.82
N ARG A 254 8.27 5.99 6.06
CA ARG A 254 9.14 5.34 5.07
C ARG A 254 10.13 4.37 5.69
N SER A 255 10.74 4.72 6.82
CA SER A 255 11.64 3.80 7.54
C SER A 255 10.90 2.54 7.97
N ARG A 256 9.66 2.65 8.44
CA ARG A 256 8.81 1.51 8.79
C ARG A 256 8.53 0.62 7.58
N TRP A 257 8.15 1.21 6.44
CA TRP A 257 7.88 0.44 5.22
C TRP A 257 9.12 -0.28 4.67
N MET A 258 10.26 0.43 4.60
CA MET A 258 11.52 -0.19 4.16
C MET A 258 11.93 -1.33 5.10
N LYS A 259 11.79 -1.15 6.42
CA LYS A 259 12.05 -2.21 7.40
C LYS A 259 11.13 -3.41 7.21
N GLY A 260 9.84 -3.19 7.03
CA GLY A 260 8.87 -4.25 6.79
C GLY A 260 9.13 -5.03 5.49
N PHE A 261 9.47 -4.33 4.42
CA PHE A 261 9.87 -4.98 3.16
C PHE A 261 11.13 -5.82 3.32
N MET A 262 12.13 -5.34 4.09
CA MET A 262 13.31 -6.13 4.43
C MET A 262 12.95 -7.37 5.25
N GLN A 263 12.08 -7.24 6.28
CA GLN A 263 11.62 -8.36 7.09
C GLN A 263 10.91 -9.40 6.24
N THR A 264 9.91 -8.97 5.46
CA THR A 264 9.13 -9.85 4.58
C THR A 264 10.05 -10.55 3.58
N TRP A 265 10.96 -9.83 2.93
CA TRP A 265 11.90 -10.42 2.00
C TRP A 265 12.81 -11.44 2.67
N LEU A 266 13.40 -11.14 3.84
CA LEU A 266 14.26 -12.05 4.59
C LEU A 266 13.52 -13.30 5.05
N VAL A 267 12.28 -13.18 5.54
CA VAL A 267 11.46 -14.32 5.95
C VAL A 267 11.22 -15.27 4.77
N HIS A 268 10.82 -14.73 3.62
CA HIS A 268 10.57 -15.54 2.43
C HIS A 268 11.84 -16.07 1.77
N MET A 269 13.00 -15.44 2.01
CA MET A 269 14.31 -15.84 1.49
C MET A 269 15.17 -16.63 2.50
N HIS A 270 14.64 -16.93 3.68
CA HIS A 270 15.35 -17.73 4.68
C HIS A 270 15.89 -19.07 4.16
N ARG A 271 15.18 -19.67 3.19
CA ARG A 271 15.64 -20.85 2.44
C ARG A 271 15.55 -20.53 0.94
N PRO A 272 16.62 -19.99 0.33
CA PRO A 272 16.55 -19.33 -0.99
C PRO A 272 16.09 -20.23 -2.15
N LEU A 273 16.27 -21.53 -2.06
CA LEU A 273 15.79 -22.49 -3.07
C LEU A 273 14.32 -22.92 -2.85
N ARG A 274 13.81 -22.81 -1.62
CA ARG A 274 12.42 -23.17 -1.30
C ARG A 274 11.40 -22.25 -1.99
N PRO A 275 11.59 -20.93 -2.06
CA PRO A 275 10.67 -20.07 -2.79
C PRO A 275 10.46 -20.46 -4.26
N LEU A 276 11.50 -20.88 -4.96
CA LEU A 276 11.40 -21.35 -6.35
C LEU A 276 10.47 -22.55 -6.48
N ASN A 277 10.59 -23.51 -5.56
CA ASN A 277 9.76 -24.72 -5.54
C ASN A 277 8.32 -24.44 -5.07
N VAL A 278 8.16 -23.54 -4.11
CA VAL A 278 6.85 -23.22 -3.49
C VAL A 278 6.06 -22.22 -4.33
N TYR A 279 6.73 -21.17 -4.82
CA TYR A 279 6.04 -20.09 -5.55
C TYR A 279 5.96 -20.32 -7.06
N GLY A 280 6.83 -21.19 -7.61
CA GLY A 280 7.09 -21.23 -9.04
C GLY A 280 7.88 -20.01 -9.54
N SER A 281 8.40 -20.08 -10.75
CA SER A 281 9.34 -19.07 -11.27
C SER A 281 8.77 -17.65 -11.33
N ILE A 282 7.52 -17.48 -11.77
CA ILE A 282 6.88 -16.14 -11.91
C ILE A 282 6.68 -15.51 -10.55
N ARG A 283 6.16 -16.24 -9.58
CA ARG A 283 5.89 -15.74 -8.24
C ARG A 283 7.18 -15.40 -7.50
N PHE A 284 8.20 -16.25 -7.64
CA PHE A 284 9.53 -15.96 -7.10
C PHE A 284 10.12 -14.69 -7.72
N LEU A 285 10.08 -14.56 -9.05
CA LEU A 285 10.57 -13.36 -9.74
C LEU A 285 9.83 -12.11 -9.26
N THR A 286 8.52 -12.21 -9.06
CA THR A 286 7.73 -11.08 -8.58
C THR A 286 8.11 -10.67 -7.16
N LEU A 287 8.37 -11.62 -6.25
CA LEU A 287 8.91 -11.33 -4.92
C LEU A 287 10.22 -10.54 -5.02
N GLN A 288 11.14 -10.97 -5.92
CA GLN A 288 12.39 -10.25 -6.13
C GLN A 288 12.17 -8.85 -6.72
N LEU A 289 11.25 -8.70 -7.69
CA LEU A 289 11.01 -7.41 -8.35
C LEU A 289 10.25 -6.42 -7.46
N THR A 290 9.33 -6.89 -6.61
CA THR A 290 8.50 -6.01 -5.79
C THR A 290 9.17 -5.63 -4.47
N LEU A 291 9.82 -6.55 -3.78
CA LEU A 291 10.51 -6.28 -2.51
C LEU A 291 12.02 -6.13 -2.71
N GLY A 292 12.69 -7.14 -3.24
CA GLY A 292 14.15 -7.14 -3.37
C GLY A 292 14.67 -6.01 -4.26
N TYR A 293 14.11 -5.85 -5.45
CA TYR A 293 14.52 -4.81 -6.38
C TYR A 293 14.17 -3.41 -5.87
N THR A 294 13.02 -3.22 -5.21
CA THR A 294 12.64 -1.92 -4.63
C THR A 294 13.66 -1.46 -3.60
N LEU A 295 14.07 -2.36 -2.68
CA LEU A 295 15.10 -2.07 -1.68
C LEU A 295 16.46 -1.81 -2.32
N LEU A 296 16.85 -2.65 -3.28
CA LEU A 296 18.11 -2.53 -4.01
C LEU A 296 18.17 -1.23 -4.82
N CYS A 297 17.12 -0.93 -5.59
CA CYS A 297 17.07 0.27 -6.42
C CYS A 297 17.10 1.55 -5.59
N ALA A 298 16.33 1.63 -4.52
CA ALA A 298 16.33 2.80 -3.67
C ALA A 298 17.72 3.04 -3.05
N THR A 299 18.40 1.96 -2.60
CA THR A 299 19.78 2.03 -2.08
C THR A 299 20.77 2.44 -3.16
N LEU A 300 20.76 1.77 -4.31
CA LEU A 300 21.70 2.02 -5.41
C LEU A 300 21.50 3.40 -6.04
N PHE A 301 20.25 3.89 -6.13
CA PHE A 301 19.98 5.23 -6.62
C PHE A 301 20.65 6.29 -5.73
N CYS A 302 20.46 6.19 -4.42
CA CYS A 302 21.06 7.12 -3.47
C CYS A 302 22.60 7.05 -3.52
N LEU A 303 23.18 5.85 -3.56
CA LEU A 303 24.63 5.66 -3.69
C LEU A 303 25.16 6.20 -5.03
N SER A 304 24.41 6.03 -6.11
CA SER A 304 24.79 6.54 -7.45
C SER A 304 24.79 8.07 -7.49
N VAL A 305 23.86 8.73 -6.80
CA VAL A 305 23.85 10.20 -6.69
C VAL A 305 25.07 10.70 -5.93
N ILE A 306 25.41 10.04 -4.79
CA ILE A 306 26.58 10.38 -3.99
C ILE A 306 27.87 10.14 -4.80
N ALA A 307 28.01 8.97 -5.42
CA ALA A 307 29.18 8.62 -6.23
C ALA A 307 29.34 9.55 -7.43
N GLY A 308 28.23 9.93 -8.09
CA GLY A 308 28.21 10.89 -9.18
C GLY A 308 28.70 12.27 -8.76
N GLY A 309 28.22 12.76 -7.61
CA GLY A 309 28.68 14.04 -7.05
C GLY A 309 30.18 14.03 -6.72
N LEU A 310 30.68 12.96 -6.09
CA LEU A 310 32.10 12.77 -5.80
C LEU A 310 32.94 12.70 -7.10
N TYR A 311 32.45 11.96 -8.10
CA TYR A 311 33.12 11.85 -9.38
C TYR A 311 33.25 13.21 -10.09
N VAL A 312 32.17 13.99 -10.17
CA VAL A 312 32.22 15.33 -10.76
C VAL A 312 33.21 16.23 -10.04
N SER A 313 33.20 16.18 -8.69
CA SER A 313 34.17 16.94 -7.88
C SER A 313 35.62 16.50 -8.16
N MET A 314 35.91 15.20 -8.15
CA MET A 314 37.25 14.67 -8.38
C MET A 314 37.73 14.94 -9.81
N HIS A 315 36.85 14.83 -10.79
CA HIS A 315 37.17 15.14 -12.18
C HIS A 315 37.52 16.63 -12.36
N TYR A 316 36.70 17.51 -11.76
CA TYR A 316 36.91 18.95 -11.86
C TYR A 316 38.21 19.41 -11.22
N PHE A 317 38.56 18.86 -10.01
CA PHE A 317 39.77 19.30 -9.28
C PHE A 317 41.05 18.54 -9.66
N ASN A 318 40.95 17.26 -10.06
CA ASN A 318 42.12 16.38 -10.22
C ASN A 318 42.23 15.72 -11.61
N GLY A 319 41.31 16.00 -12.55
CA GLY A 319 41.28 15.38 -13.89
C GLY A 319 41.01 13.85 -13.89
N PHE A 320 40.52 13.31 -12.77
CA PHE A 320 40.30 11.87 -12.60
C PHE A 320 39.16 11.36 -13.47
N THR A 321 39.39 10.33 -14.29
CA THR A 321 38.36 9.68 -15.11
C THR A 321 38.08 8.27 -14.60
N LEU A 322 36.82 8.01 -14.17
CA LEU A 322 36.38 6.65 -13.89
C LEU A 322 35.85 6.00 -15.19
N PRO A 323 36.14 4.72 -15.43
CA PRO A 323 35.57 3.97 -16.54
C PRO A 323 34.09 3.63 -16.22
N PHE A 324 33.24 4.64 -16.10
CA PHE A 324 31.79 4.41 -16.06
C PHE A 324 31.37 4.01 -17.47
N SER A 325 30.86 2.78 -17.64
CA SER A 325 30.41 2.37 -18.96
C SER A 325 29.15 3.18 -19.33
N VAL A 326 29.17 3.79 -20.51
CA VAL A 326 28.03 4.52 -21.10
C VAL A 326 26.72 3.71 -21.00
N LEU A 327 26.83 2.38 -21.07
CA LEU A 327 25.71 1.45 -20.95
C LEU A 327 25.01 1.55 -19.57
N HIS A 328 25.77 1.68 -18.47
CA HIS A 328 25.18 1.80 -17.13
C HIS A 328 24.46 3.12 -16.96
N PHE A 329 25.02 4.20 -17.52
CA PHE A 329 24.38 5.50 -17.50
C PHE A 329 23.07 5.51 -18.30
N ILE A 330 23.07 4.93 -19.52
CA ILE A 330 21.86 4.80 -20.34
C ILE A 330 20.80 3.95 -19.63
N ALA A 331 21.19 2.81 -19.06
CA ALA A 331 20.24 1.92 -18.39
C ALA A 331 19.59 2.58 -17.14
N LEU A 332 20.39 3.33 -16.35
CA LEU A 332 19.90 4.07 -15.20
C LEU A 332 18.97 5.21 -15.63
N SER A 333 19.38 6.00 -16.64
CA SER A 333 18.58 7.12 -17.15
C SER A 333 17.25 6.63 -17.73
N LEU A 334 17.26 5.55 -18.51
CA LEU A 334 16.06 4.92 -19.04
C LEU A 334 15.10 4.48 -17.92
N SER A 335 15.63 3.78 -16.91
CA SER A 335 14.82 3.32 -15.77
C SER A 335 14.19 4.50 -15.00
N LEU A 336 14.94 5.59 -14.84
CA LEU A 336 14.48 6.82 -14.18
C LEU A 336 13.36 7.49 -14.98
N VAL A 337 13.57 7.72 -16.29
CA VAL A 337 12.57 8.33 -17.18
C VAL A 337 11.28 7.51 -17.18
N VAL A 338 11.40 6.19 -17.32
CA VAL A 338 10.21 5.31 -17.32
C VAL A 338 9.49 5.31 -15.98
N ALA A 339 10.21 5.42 -14.85
CA ALA A 339 9.59 5.54 -13.54
C ALA A 339 8.82 6.86 -13.36
N VAL A 340 9.36 7.96 -13.88
CA VAL A 340 8.67 9.27 -13.92
C VAL A 340 7.42 9.19 -14.82
N LEU A 341 7.54 8.61 -16.00
CA LEU A 341 6.40 8.40 -16.91
C LEU A 341 5.30 7.56 -16.26
N MET A 342 5.67 6.56 -15.48
CA MET A 342 4.69 5.74 -14.74
C MET A 342 3.92 6.57 -13.70
N GLY A 343 4.59 7.52 -13.02
CA GLY A 343 3.93 8.47 -12.11
C GLY A 343 2.96 9.40 -12.85
N ILE A 344 3.39 9.96 -13.97
CA ILE A 344 2.58 10.86 -14.81
C ILE A 344 1.33 10.15 -15.34
N VAL A 345 1.48 8.95 -15.88
CA VAL A 345 0.34 8.14 -16.36
C VAL A 345 -0.54 7.72 -15.20
N GLY A 346 0.07 7.38 -14.05
CA GLY A 346 -0.65 7.00 -12.84
C GLY A 346 -1.61 8.09 -12.37
N VAL A 347 -1.14 9.35 -12.21
CA VAL A 347 -2.02 10.46 -11.77
C VAL A 347 -3.07 10.82 -12.81
N ALA A 348 -2.81 10.64 -14.10
CA ALA A 348 -3.83 10.80 -15.13
C ALA A 348 -4.93 9.75 -14.99
N ARG A 349 -4.58 8.47 -14.72
CA ARG A 349 -5.53 7.39 -14.47
C ARG A 349 -6.28 7.54 -13.14
N ALA A 350 -5.65 8.15 -12.14
CA ALA A 350 -6.27 8.49 -10.85
C ALA A 350 -7.24 9.70 -10.95
N GLY A 351 -7.39 10.32 -12.12
CA GLY A 351 -8.22 11.51 -12.29
C GLY A 351 -7.59 12.82 -11.81
N LYS A 352 -6.26 12.84 -11.60
CA LYS A 352 -5.49 14.00 -11.11
C LYS A 352 -4.39 14.42 -12.09
N PRO A 353 -4.70 14.65 -13.40
CA PRO A 353 -3.70 14.92 -14.43
C PRO A 353 -2.89 16.22 -14.18
N HIS A 354 -3.44 17.17 -13.43
CA HIS A 354 -2.75 18.41 -13.04
C HIS A 354 -1.50 18.16 -12.19
N LEU A 355 -1.39 17.00 -11.51
CA LEU A 355 -0.18 16.63 -10.76
C LEU A 355 0.98 16.18 -11.66
N ALA A 356 0.73 15.88 -12.93
CA ALA A 356 1.72 15.33 -13.86
C ALA A 356 2.97 16.24 -14.02
N ILE A 357 2.79 17.56 -13.97
CA ILE A 357 3.90 18.52 -14.09
C ILE A 357 4.95 18.35 -12.96
N PHE A 358 4.51 17.89 -11.79
CA PHE A 358 5.42 17.65 -10.66
C PHE A 358 6.21 16.34 -10.80
N GLY A 359 5.91 15.52 -11.82
CA GLY A 359 6.64 14.28 -12.11
C GLY A 359 8.12 14.50 -12.36
N ILE A 360 8.51 15.64 -12.95
CA ILE A 360 9.91 15.99 -13.20
C ILE A 360 10.74 16.09 -11.90
N LEU A 361 10.08 16.32 -10.75
CA LEU A 361 10.74 16.44 -9.45
C LEU A 361 10.78 15.11 -8.67
N MET A 362 10.22 14.01 -9.21
CA MET A 362 10.26 12.69 -8.55
C MET A 362 11.69 12.22 -8.22
N PRO A 363 12.72 12.42 -9.07
CA PRO A 363 14.08 12.05 -8.72
C PRO A 363 14.61 12.71 -7.45
N LEU A 364 14.26 13.99 -7.23
CA LEU A 364 14.64 14.70 -5.98
C LEU A 364 13.92 14.09 -4.75
N TYR A 365 12.67 13.72 -4.92
CA TYR A 365 11.89 13.04 -3.88
C TYR A 365 12.52 11.68 -3.51
N TRP A 366 13.01 10.90 -4.47
CA TRP A 366 13.64 9.61 -4.19
C TRP A 366 14.99 9.73 -3.45
N ILE A 367 15.69 10.85 -3.55
CA ILE A 367 16.90 11.11 -2.75
C ILE A 367 16.57 11.13 -1.25
N LEU A 368 15.37 11.59 -0.88
CA LEU A 368 14.93 11.60 0.52
C LEU A 368 14.84 10.19 1.13
N LEU A 369 14.73 9.12 0.31
CA LEU A 369 14.69 7.73 0.77
C LEU A 369 15.99 7.25 1.39
N PHE A 370 17.10 7.97 1.21
CA PHE A 370 18.40 7.59 1.77
C PHE A 370 18.35 7.37 3.28
N TRP A 371 17.87 8.37 4.03
CA TRP A 371 17.75 8.29 5.49
C TRP A 371 16.79 7.19 5.97
N PRO A 372 15.56 7.09 5.44
CA PRO A 372 14.66 5.99 5.75
C PRO A 372 15.28 4.60 5.57
N ILE A 373 16.04 4.38 4.50
CA ILE A 373 16.67 3.09 4.22
C ILE A 373 17.77 2.79 5.24
N VAL A 374 18.67 3.76 5.52
CA VAL A 374 19.72 3.62 6.52
C VAL A 374 19.13 3.33 7.90
N LYS A 375 18.10 4.08 8.28
CA LYS A 375 17.38 3.89 9.54
C LYS A 375 16.72 2.52 9.60
N ALA A 376 16.02 2.10 8.54
CA ALA A 376 15.40 0.77 8.46
C ALA A 376 16.43 -0.35 8.64
N PHE A 377 17.59 -0.24 7.99
CA PHE A 377 18.68 -1.20 8.12
C PHE A 377 19.21 -1.30 9.55
N VAL A 378 19.37 -0.18 10.25
CA VAL A 378 19.78 -0.17 11.67
C VAL A 378 18.67 -0.72 12.57
N GLU A 379 17.42 -0.34 12.33
CA GLU A 379 16.29 -0.77 13.15
C GLU A 379 15.96 -2.25 13.03
N ILE A 380 16.20 -2.90 11.88
CA ILE A 380 15.96 -4.35 11.71
C ILE A 380 16.79 -5.20 12.69
N TRP A 381 17.97 -4.72 13.07
CA TRP A 381 18.85 -5.38 14.05
C TRP A 381 18.57 -4.96 15.49
N ARG A 382 18.25 -3.68 15.72
CA ARG A 382 18.12 -3.14 17.09
C ARG A 382 16.70 -3.23 17.64
N ARG A 383 15.68 -3.03 16.78
CA ARG A 383 14.27 -2.94 17.17
C ARG A 383 13.37 -3.49 16.06
N PRO A 384 13.43 -4.78 15.72
CA PRO A 384 12.75 -5.35 14.55
C PRO A 384 11.23 -5.14 14.59
N PHE A 385 10.59 -5.29 15.75
CA PHE A 385 9.14 -5.25 15.91
C PHE A 385 8.60 -3.87 16.33
N HIS A 386 9.47 -2.86 16.42
CA HIS A 386 9.02 -1.53 16.82
C HIS A 386 8.23 -0.85 15.71
N TRP A 387 6.99 -0.52 16.01
CA TRP A 387 6.07 0.17 15.10
C TRP A 387 5.95 1.64 15.48
N HIS A 388 6.34 2.53 14.55
CA HIS A 388 6.12 3.96 14.67
C HIS A 388 4.75 4.30 14.09
N LYS A 389 3.83 4.73 14.96
CA LYS A 389 2.55 5.26 14.50
C LYS A 389 2.75 6.58 13.77
N THR A 390 2.10 6.72 12.62
CA THR A 390 1.97 7.99 11.88
C THR A 390 0.75 8.73 12.44
N PRO A 391 0.84 10.00 12.86
CA PRO A 391 -0.32 10.78 13.26
C PRO A 391 -1.13 11.21 12.03
N HIS A 392 -2.47 11.16 12.12
CA HIS A 392 -3.42 11.54 11.09
C HIS A 392 -4.35 12.65 11.55
N GLY A 393 -5.06 13.31 10.61
CA GLY A 393 -5.94 14.46 10.90
C GLY A 393 -5.21 15.78 11.04
N ILE A 394 -3.92 15.85 10.65
CA ILE A 394 -3.09 17.06 10.78
C ILE A 394 -3.08 17.88 9.48
N CYS A 395 -3.12 17.20 8.33
CA CYS A 395 -2.93 17.78 7.01
C CYS A 395 -4.25 17.89 6.25
N VAL A 396 -5.29 18.40 6.89
CA VAL A 396 -6.62 18.51 6.28
C VAL A 396 -6.65 19.70 5.33
N PRO A 397 -7.05 19.56 4.05
CA PRO A 397 -7.28 20.69 3.16
C PRO A 397 -8.38 21.58 3.70
N SER A 398 -8.23 22.90 3.54
CA SER A 398 -9.32 23.85 3.80
C SER A 398 -10.54 23.47 2.96
N LYS A 399 -11.72 23.59 3.52
CA LYS A 399 -13.11 23.20 3.12
C LYS A 399 -13.50 22.93 1.63
N GLN A 400 -12.61 22.97 0.64
CA GLN A 400 -12.96 22.87 -0.79
C GLN A 400 -12.98 21.47 -1.39
N SER A 401 -12.55 20.42 -0.69
CA SER A 401 -12.38 19.07 -1.30
C SER A 401 -13.49 18.05 -1.00
N GLU A 402 -14.61 18.43 -0.37
CA GLU A 402 -15.72 17.49 -0.13
C GLU A 402 -16.57 17.19 -1.37
N HIS A 403 -16.42 17.93 -2.47
CA HIS A 403 -17.29 17.84 -3.67
C HIS A 403 -16.78 16.96 -4.82
N SER A 404 -15.61 16.32 -4.71
CA SER A 404 -14.98 15.64 -5.86
C SER A 404 -15.65 14.34 -6.33
N PHE A 405 -16.47 13.69 -5.51
CA PHE A 405 -17.19 12.45 -5.92
C PHE A 405 -18.61 12.67 -6.46
N ALA A 406 -19.16 13.89 -6.35
CA ALA A 406 -20.52 14.17 -6.80
C ALA A 406 -20.65 14.32 -8.32
N ASN A 407 -19.55 14.48 -9.05
CA ASN A 407 -19.53 14.84 -10.47
C ASN A 407 -18.77 13.87 -11.37
N ALA A 408 -18.70 12.58 -11.04
CA ALA A 408 -18.30 11.58 -12.03
C ALA A 408 -19.54 11.26 -12.88
N PRO A 409 -19.54 11.52 -14.21
CA PRO A 409 -20.67 11.15 -15.06
C PRO A 409 -20.86 9.64 -15.01
N ALA A 410 -22.11 9.23 -14.85
CA ALA A 410 -22.53 7.85 -15.04
C ALA A 410 -22.53 7.57 -16.55
N GLU A 411 -21.42 7.05 -17.08
CA GLU A 411 -21.33 6.41 -18.39
C GLU A 411 -21.09 4.90 -18.26
#